data_34c2d3587939b9311305ff27483ddbd2
#
_entry.id   34c2d3587939b9311305ff27483ddbd2
#
_cell.length_a   1.000
_cell.length_b   1.000
_cell.length_c   1.000
_cell.angle_alpha   90.00
_cell.angle_beta   90.00
_cell.angle_gamma   90.00
#
_symmetry.space_group_name_H-M   'P 1'
#
loop_
_entity.id
_entity.type
_entity.pdbx_description
1 polymer ?
#
loop_
_entity_poly.entity_id
_entity_poly.type
_entity_poly.pdbx_seq_one_letter_code
_entity_poly.pdbx_strand_id
1 'polypeptide(L)'
;MRICINTQTPPIRFRLDYSELQKKYGELDDPVDLKSLQQGVDYVYAPGGVTSMVLPLLSHLTKAGFAKDSVWISLGIKYPPQVKLDDILVSHVELGQRYLRDYGSFKEGFWSTIHGLGDRPFNRNEYLGYVHYNWANTEKIFHYVGDVDIFYIHDFQLIQTGQLIGISAPAVLRWHVPFRPENLGHLGGFVRRALEGFDSVIVSTKKDLEGLVKTGYRGHAHQLYPYIDETEWKAPSSAAKAALRERIGLKPGEKLLLTVARMDPIKSQDVAIRALARMKNRAKVRLLLIGNGSFSSSSAGGLGRDKGALWKEHLIKTAKRLKISDKTVFLGYASAEEVRAAYSLASAVLLPSRIEGFGITVLEGWINKKPAVVSEGAGVSELVIGGSNGYTFKPGDDEGLAEGALRAIGSGGEHLGDNGAVTVRRCLVGDASKDVRAVLEETAAGYR
;
A
#
# COMPACT_ATOMS: atom_id res chain seq x y z
N MET A 1 22.75 8.85 -9.25
CA MET A 1 22.89 8.10 -7.99
C MET A 1 22.60 6.63 -8.22
N ARG A 2 23.28 5.74 -7.49
CA ARG A 2 22.91 4.34 -7.35
C ARG A 2 22.14 4.17 -6.03
N ILE A 3 20.85 3.84 -6.11
CA ILE A 3 19.95 3.81 -4.95
C ILE A 3 19.73 2.35 -4.54
N CYS A 4 19.86 2.05 -3.26
CA CYS A 4 19.45 0.76 -2.71
C CYS A 4 18.09 0.89 -2.02
N ILE A 5 17.08 0.24 -2.56
CA ILE A 5 15.74 0.11 -1.96
C ILE A 5 15.75 -1.09 -1.02
N ASN A 6 15.20 -0.93 0.19
CA ASN A 6 14.94 -2.06 1.08
C ASN A 6 13.48 -2.09 1.53
N THR A 7 12.80 -3.18 1.21
CA THR A 7 11.36 -3.39 1.54
C THR A 7 11.14 -4.80 2.07
N GLN A 8 10.07 -5.03 2.83
CA GLN A 8 9.67 -6.39 3.16
C GLN A 8 9.15 -7.13 1.93
N THR A 9 8.31 -6.49 1.12
CA THR A 9 7.69 -7.14 -0.04
C THR A 9 8.59 -6.99 -1.26
N PRO A 10 8.94 -8.09 -1.94
CA PRO A 10 9.72 -8.02 -3.17
C PRO A 10 8.91 -7.36 -4.31
N PRO A 11 9.57 -6.78 -5.32
CA PRO A 11 8.90 -6.21 -6.48
C PRO A 11 8.21 -7.28 -7.33
N ILE A 12 8.71 -8.50 -7.28
CA ILE A 12 8.19 -9.68 -7.97
C ILE A 12 7.96 -10.82 -6.98
N ARG A 13 6.98 -11.66 -7.27
CA ARG A 13 6.70 -12.88 -6.50
C ARG A 13 6.83 -14.09 -7.39
N PHE A 14 7.71 -15.01 -7.02
CA PHE A 14 7.81 -16.30 -7.68
C PHE A 14 6.64 -17.20 -7.28
N ARG A 15 6.14 -17.95 -8.25
CA ARG A 15 5.13 -19.01 -8.07
C ARG A 15 5.78 -20.36 -7.87
N LEU A 16 6.96 -20.54 -8.44
CA LEU A 16 7.86 -21.69 -8.27
C LEU A 16 9.00 -21.28 -7.35
N ASP A 17 9.49 -22.19 -6.51
CA ASP A 17 10.70 -21.96 -5.76
C ASP A 17 11.96 -22.08 -6.67
N TYR A 18 13.12 -21.66 -6.17
CA TYR A 18 14.34 -21.66 -6.97
C TYR A 18 14.72 -23.06 -7.49
N SER A 19 14.52 -24.10 -6.67
CA SER A 19 14.80 -25.48 -7.07
C SER A 19 13.84 -25.99 -8.15
N GLU A 20 12.59 -25.54 -8.13
CA GLU A 20 11.59 -25.85 -9.16
C GLU A 20 11.92 -25.13 -10.48
N LEU A 21 12.38 -23.88 -10.41
CA LEU A 21 12.86 -23.14 -11.58
C LEU A 21 14.07 -23.84 -12.22
N GLN A 22 15.05 -24.27 -11.41
CA GLN A 22 16.21 -25.02 -11.90
C GLN A 22 15.81 -26.36 -12.54
N LYS A 23 14.82 -27.08 -12.00
CA LYS A 23 14.28 -28.29 -12.63
C LYS A 23 13.63 -28.01 -13.99
N LYS A 24 12.95 -26.85 -14.10
CA LYS A 24 12.23 -26.47 -15.34
C LYS A 24 13.15 -25.97 -16.44
N TYR A 25 14.16 -25.18 -16.10
CA TYR A 25 14.98 -24.43 -17.05
C TYR A 25 16.43 -24.94 -17.14
N GLY A 26 16.87 -25.84 -16.25
CA GLY A 26 18.24 -26.22 -16.09
C GLY A 26 19.05 -25.24 -15.26
N GLU A 27 20.33 -25.09 -15.58
CA GLU A 27 21.19 -24.10 -14.94
C GLU A 27 20.73 -22.69 -15.28
N LEU A 28 20.56 -21.88 -14.27
CA LEU A 28 20.13 -20.48 -14.38
C LEU A 28 21.32 -19.56 -14.10
N ASP A 29 21.38 -18.45 -14.80
CA ASP A 29 22.37 -17.41 -14.56
C ASP A 29 22.28 -16.86 -13.12
N ASP A 30 23.37 -16.30 -12.62
CA ASP A 30 23.41 -15.56 -11.36
C ASP A 30 23.98 -14.15 -11.61
N PRO A 31 23.16 -13.09 -11.55
CA PRO A 31 21.72 -13.05 -11.22
C PRO A 31 20.82 -13.64 -12.30
N VAL A 32 19.70 -14.29 -11.90
CA VAL A 32 18.70 -14.80 -12.84
C VAL A 32 18.07 -13.65 -13.63
N ASP A 33 18.18 -13.66 -14.96
CA ASP A 33 17.50 -12.66 -15.79
C ASP A 33 16.00 -12.97 -15.84
N LEU A 34 15.18 -12.03 -15.34
CA LEU A 34 13.72 -12.20 -15.33
C LEU A 34 13.12 -12.40 -16.73
N LYS A 35 13.81 -11.90 -17.78
CA LYS A 35 13.39 -12.06 -19.18
C LYS A 35 13.48 -13.52 -19.66
N SER A 36 14.29 -14.37 -19.02
CA SER A 36 14.36 -15.80 -19.30
C SER A 36 13.19 -16.60 -18.72
N LEU A 37 12.35 -15.97 -17.88
CA LEU A 37 11.23 -16.60 -17.18
C LEU A 37 9.88 -16.10 -17.71
N GLN A 38 8.81 -16.88 -17.50
CA GLN A 38 7.46 -16.58 -17.97
C GLN A 38 6.64 -15.83 -16.94
N GLN A 39 6.33 -14.55 -17.21
CA GLN A 39 5.39 -13.79 -16.40
C GLN A 39 4.00 -14.44 -16.38
N GLY A 40 3.37 -14.49 -15.22
CA GLY A 40 2.07 -15.14 -15.02
C GLY A 40 2.16 -16.64 -14.74
N VAL A 41 3.26 -17.30 -15.10
CA VAL A 41 3.51 -18.72 -14.86
C VAL A 41 4.56 -18.90 -13.76
N ASP A 42 5.75 -18.37 -13.93
CA ASP A 42 6.87 -18.53 -13.00
C ASP A 42 6.87 -17.45 -11.92
N TYR A 43 6.49 -16.24 -12.32
CA TYR A 43 6.43 -15.09 -11.43
C TYR A 43 5.27 -14.13 -11.77
N VAL A 44 4.97 -13.25 -10.84
CA VAL A 44 4.05 -12.11 -11.03
C VAL A 44 4.63 -10.87 -10.34
N TYR A 45 4.30 -9.69 -10.82
CA TYR A 45 4.58 -8.46 -10.08
C TYR A 45 3.79 -8.43 -8.77
N ALA A 46 4.42 -7.97 -7.70
CA ALA A 46 3.77 -7.94 -6.39
C ALA A 46 2.73 -6.81 -6.33
N PRO A 47 1.46 -7.12 -6.02
CA PRO A 47 0.39 -6.12 -5.97
C PRO A 47 0.36 -5.35 -4.65
N GLY A 48 1.52 -5.05 -4.07
CA GLY A 48 1.61 -4.34 -2.79
C GLY A 48 1.64 -2.83 -2.95
N GLY A 49 1.03 -2.07 -2.01
CA GLY A 49 1.02 -0.60 -2.07
C GLY A 49 2.42 0.03 -2.13
N VAL A 50 3.40 -0.52 -1.41
CA VAL A 50 4.80 -0.03 -1.44
C VAL A 50 5.44 -0.31 -2.79
N THR A 51 5.33 -1.53 -3.30
CA THR A 51 5.94 -1.92 -4.58
C THR A 51 5.32 -1.18 -5.77
N SER A 52 4.00 -0.95 -5.75
CA SER A 52 3.29 -0.18 -6.78
C SER A 52 3.67 1.31 -6.78
N MET A 53 4.24 1.83 -5.70
CA MET A 53 4.79 3.18 -5.64
C MET A 53 6.28 3.21 -6.04
N VAL A 54 7.09 2.31 -5.50
CA VAL A 54 8.55 2.38 -5.61
C VAL A 54 9.06 2.00 -7.00
N LEU A 55 8.44 1.00 -7.67
CA LEU A 55 8.82 0.64 -9.04
C LEU A 55 8.64 1.81 -10.05
N PRO A 56 7.47 2.47 -10.11
CA PRO A 56 7.30 3.65 -10.96
C PRO A 56 8.24 4.81 -10.58
N LEU A 57 8.50 5.01 -9.28
CA LEU A 57 9.45 6.01 -8.82
C LEU A 57 10.85 5.76 -9.40
N LEU A 58 11.39 4.54 -9.23
CA LEU A 58 12.70 4.20 -9.77
C LEU A 58 12.75 4.36 -11.30
N SER A 59 11.71 3.87 -12.00
CA SER A 59 11.60 4.07 -13.46
C SER A 59 11.64 5.55 -13.84
N HIS A 60 10.95 6.40 -13.09
CA HIS A 60 10.93 7.86 -13.34
C HIS A 60 12.31 8.50 -13.06
N LEU A 61 12.94 8.14 -11.95
CA LEU A 61 14.27 8.63 -11.58
C LEU A 61 15.36 8.16 -12.58
N THR A 62 15.23 6.92 -13.09
CA THR A 62 16.15 6.39 -14.11
C THR A 62 15.97 7.11 -15.44
N LYS A 63 14.73 7.32 -15.91
CA LYS A 63 14.44 8.07 -17.14
C LYS A 63 14.90 9.52 -17.06
N ALA A 64 14.86 10.11 -15.86
CA ALA A 64 15.37 11.46 -15.61
C ALA A 64 16.92 11.52 -15.50
N GLY A 65 17.62 10.41 -15.65
CA GLY A 65 19.08 10.32 -15.52
C GLY A 65 19.60 10.47 -14.08
N PHE A 66 18.71 10.43 -13.10
CA PHE A 66 19.08 10.57 -11.69
C PHE A 66 19.49 9.24 -11.05
N ALA A 67 18.69 8.19 -11.23
CA ALA A 67 19.00 6.84 -10.76
C ALA A 67 19.62 5.99 -11.86
N LYS A 68 20.53 5.08 -11.50
CA LYS A 68 21.09 4.06 -12.39
C LYS A 68 21.49 2.82 -11.59
N ASP A 69 21.43 1.65 -12.20
CA ASP A 69 21.89 0.37 -11.62
C ASP A 69 21.43 0.18 -10.15
N SER A 70 20.16 0.45 -9.90
CA SER A 70 19.60 0.41 -8.54
C SER A 70 19.57 -1.03 -7.99
N VAL A 71 19.67 -1.16 -6.68
CA VAL A 71 19.53 -2.42 -5.96
C VAL A 71 18.20 -2.44 -5.22
N TRP A 72 17.56 -3.61 -5.17
CA TRP A 72 16.34 -3.80 -4.36
C TRP A 72 16.49 -5.00 -3.45
N ILE A 73 16.62 -4.77 -2.16
CA ILE A 73 16.69 -5.81 -1.12
C ILE A 73 15.30 -6.09 -0.57
N SER A 74 14.91 -7.36 -0.52
CA SER A 74 13.59 -7.76 0.02
C SER A 74 13.56 -9.20 0.50
N LEU A 75 12.56 -9.55 1.31
CA LEU A 75 12.34 -10.93 1.74
C LEU A 75 11.96 -11.81 0.55
N GLY A 76 12.68 -12.92 0.37
CA GLY A 76 12.42 -13.87 -0.70
C GLY A 76 12.72 -15.32 -0.26
N ILE A 77 11.74 -15.95 0.41
CA ILE A 77 11.91 -17.32 0.91
C ILE A 77 11.92 -18.31 -0.24
N LYS A 78 13.02 -19.06 -0.39
CA LYS A 78 13.25 -20.00 -1.49
C LYS A 78 13.22 -19.37 -2.89
N TYR A 79 13.37 -18.07 -3.01
CA TYR A 79 13.51 -17.40 -4.29
C TYR A 79 14.96 -17.47 -4.78
N PRO A 80 15.23 -17.22 -6.07
CA PRO A 80 16.60 -17.02 -6.53
C PRO A 80 17.30 -15.97 -5.66
N PRO A 81 18.56 -16.18 -5.24
CA PRO A 81 19.28 -15.23 -4.39
C PRO A 81 19.35 -13.83 -4.97
N GLN A 82 19.58 -13.75 -6.29
CA GLN A 82 19.61 -12.50 -7.06
C GLN A 82 18.84 -12.64 -8.37
N VAL A 83 18.15 -11.57 -8.75
CA VAL A 83 17.34 -11.49 -9.98
C VAL A 83 17.58 -10.15 -10.66
N LYS A 84 17.80 -10.16 -11.96
CA LYS A 84 17.88 -8.95 -12.77
C LYS A 84 16.48 -8.59 -13.29
N LEU A 85 15.96 -7.46 -12.84
CA LEU A 85 14.70 -6.87 -13.27
C LEU A 85 15.01 -5.55 -14.00
N ASP A 86 15.15 -5.60 -15.33
CA ASP A 86 15.65 -4.48 -16.15
C ASP A 86 16.96 -3.90 -15.58
N ASP A 87 16.98 -2.64 -15.15
CA ASP A 87 18.13 -1.96 -14.54
C ASP A 87 18.18 -2.09 -13.01
N ILE A 88 17.40 -2.98 -12.44
CA ILE A 88 17.32 -3.21 -10.99
C ILE A 88 17.87 -4.59 -10.66
N LEU A 89 18.86 -4.66 -9.78
CA LEU A 89 19.31 -5.91 -9.17
C LEU A 89 18.47 -6.19 -7.93
N VAL A 90 17.57 -7.17 -8.01
CA VAL A 90 16.77 -7.61 -6.85
C VAL A 90 17.58 -8.65 -6.09
N SER A 91 17.85 -8.39 -4.82
CA SER A 91 18.61 -9.27 -3.92
C SER A 91 17.69 -9.76 -2.79
N HIS A 92 17.52 -11.07 -2.69
CA HIS A 92 16.60 -11.64 -1.72
C HIS A 92 17.28 -11.95 -0.39
N VAL A 93 16.60 -11.62 0.70
CA VAL A 93 16.94 -11.99 2.07
C VAL A 93 16.18 -13.27 2.41
N GLU A 94 16.89 -14.28 2.85
CA GLU A 94 16.29 -15.49 3.38
C GLU A 94 16.30 -15.49 4.89
N LEU A 95 15.20 -15.93 5.50
CA LEU A 95 15.06 -16.03 6.94
C LEU A 95 14.68 -17.46 7.31
N GLY A 96 15.44 -18.09 8.23
CA GLY A 96 15.12 -19.43 8.70
C GLY A 96 13.69 -19.54 9.24
N GLN A 97 13.02 -20.66 9.02
CA GLN A 97 11.58 -20.85 9.29
C GLN A 97 11.18 -20.46 10.72
N ARG A 98 12.04 -20.74 11.73
CA ARG A 98 11.79 -20.36 13.11
C ARG A 98 11.68 -18.84 13.26
N TYR A 99 12.68 -18.11 12.75
CA TYR A 99 12.69 -16.65 12.84
C TYR A 99 11.59 -16.02 11.98
N LEU A 100 11.26 -16.63 10.85
CA LEU A 100 10.18 -16.15 9.99
C LEU A 100 8.82 -16.19 10.71
N ARG A 101 8.54 -17.28 11.47
CA ARG A 101 7.31 -17.40 12.26
C ARG A 101 7.27 -16.37 13.39
N ASP A 102 8.37 -16.26 14.16
CA ASP A 102 8.45 -15.38 15.31
C ASP A 102 8.41 -13.90 14.87
N TYR A 103 9.11 -13.56 13.78
CA TYR A 103 9.00 -12.25 13.12
C TYR A 103 7.57 -11.97 12.65
N GLY A 104 6.91 -12.93 12.03
CA GLY A 104 5.52 -12.79 11.58
C GLY A 104 4.58 -12.41 12.72
N SER A 105 4.71 -13.07 13.88
CA SER A 105 3.92 -12.78 15.07
C SER A 105 4.22 -11.39 15.64
N PHE A 106 5.51 -10.99 15.72
CA PHE A 106 5.89 -9.63 16.13
C PHE A 106 5.29 -8.58 15.19
N LYS A 107 5.49 -8.75 13.89
CA LYS A 107 4.99 -7.83 12.87
C LYS A 107 3.47 -7.62 12.95
N GLU A 108 2.69 -8.69 13.11
CA GLU A 108 1.23 -8.60 13.26
C GLU A 108 0.82 -7.84 14.53
N GLY A 109 1.49 -8.11 15.65
CA GLY A 109 1.27 -7.37 16.90
C GLY A 109 1.64 -5.90 16.77
N PHE A 110 2.81 -5.60 16.20
CA PHE A 110 3.27 -4.24 15.98
C PHE A 110 2.33 -3.46 15.04
N TRP A 111 1.92 -4.10 13.94
CA TRP A 111 0.92 -3.53 13.02
C TRP A 111 -0.40 -3.23 13.75
N SER A 112 -0.88 -4.15 14.59
CA SER A 112 -2.10 -3.96 15.37
C SER A 112 -2.00 -2.77 16.32
N THR A 113 -0.86 -2.63 17.01
CA THR A 113 -0.60 -1.50 17.91
C THR A 113 -0.60 -0.17 17.14
N ILE A 114 0.15 -0.07 16.04
CA ILE A 114 0.20 1.15 15.19
C ILE A 114 -1.21 1.58 14.74
N HIS A 115 -2.08 0.61 14.46
CA HIS A 115 -3.45 0.87 13.99
C HIS A 115 -4.48 1.00 15.13
N GLY A 116 -4.06 1.03 16.39
CA GLY A 116 -4.96 1.15 17.54
C GLY A 116 -5.95 0.01 17.68
N LEU A 117 -5.60 -1.19 17.23
CA LEU A 117 -6.44 -2.39 17.30
C LEU A 117 -6.16 -3.24 18.55
N GLY A 118 -5.16 -2.88 19.31
CA GLY A 118 -4.76 -3.53 20.54
C GLY A 118 -3.28 -3.30 20.81
N ASP A 119 -2.93 -3.31 22.08
CA ASP A 119 -1.56 -3.21 22.57
C ASP A 119 -1.30 -4.46 23.42
N ARG A 120 -0.50 -5.39 22.89
CA ARG A 120 -0.10 -6.60 23.60
C ARG A 120 1.39 -6.63 23.85
N PRO A 121 1.84 -7.19 24.98
CA PRO A 121 3.26 -7.41 25.18
C PRO A 121 3.81 -8.41 24.16
N PHE A 122 5.04 -8.21 23.73
CA PHE A 122 5.77 -9.14 22.91
C PHE A 122 6.61 -10.08 23.78
N ASN A 123 6.63 -11.35 23.40
CA ASN A 123 7.53 -12.29 24.05
C ASN A 123 8.96 -12.17 23.48
N ARG A 124 9.92 -12.77 24.17
CA ARG A 124 11.33 -12.73 23.79
C ARG A 124 11.59 -13.28 22.39
N ASN A 125 10.94 -14.37 22.01
CA ASN A 125 11.19 -15.04 20.72
C ASN A 125 10.64 -14.20 19.56
N GLU A 126 9.46 -13.60 19.72
CA GLU A 126 8.88 -12.69 18.75
C GLU A 126 9.81 -11.50 18.47
N TYR A 127 10.33 -10.88 19.54
CA TYR A 127 11.27 -9.76 19.40
C TYR A 127 12.59 -10.20 18.76
N LEU A 128 13.13 -11.35 19.15
CA LEU A 128 14.32 -11.92 18.52
C LEU A 128 14.10 -12.20 17.03
N GLY A 129 12.91 -12.70 16.63
CA GLY A 129 12.57 -12.86 15.22
C GLY A 129 12.62 -11.54 14.44
N TYR A 130 12.11 -10.46 15.04
CA TYR A 130 12.18 -9.12 14.47
C TYR A 130 13.61 -8.58 14.36
N VAL A 131 14.43 -8.79 15.41
CA VAL A 131 15.85 -8.42 15.40
C VAL A 131 16.60 -9.18 14.31
N HIS A 132 16.42 -10.49 14.22
CA HIS A 132 17.04 -11.30 13.17
C HIS A 132 16.63 -10.88 11.77
N TYR A 133 15.36 -10.50 11.57
CA TYR A 133 14.89 -9.98 10.28
C TYR A 133 15.61 -8.68 9.90
N ASN A 134 15.71 -7.73 10.83
CA ASN A 134 16.42 -6.47 10.59
C ASN A 134 17.94 -6.71 10.38
N TRP A 135 18.54 -7.62 11.16
CA TRP A 135 19.95 -8.01 10.99
C TRP A 135 20.22 -8.60 9.60
N ALA A 136 19.42 -9.59 9.17
CA ALA A 136 19.61 -10.23 7.88
C ALA A 136 19.45 -9.24 6.69
N ASN A 137 18.54 -8.25 6.82
CA ASN A 137 18.45 -7.16 5.85
C ASN A 137 19.68 -6.27 5.89
N THR A 138 20.19 -5.92 7.07
CA THR A 138 21.39 -5.07 7.22
C THR A 138 22.65 -5.79 6.74
N GLU A 139 22.79 -7.07 7.02
CA GLU A 139 23.88 -7.89 6.48
C GLU A 139 23.89 -7.86 4.95
N LYS A 140 22.70 -7.99 4.32
CA LYS A 140 22.57 -7.86 2.88
C LYS A 140 22.86 -6.43 2.38
N ILE A 141 22.50 -5.40 3.13
CA ILE A 141 22.82 -3.99 2.87
C ILE A 141 24.34 -3.79 2.85
N PHE A 142 25.09 -4.37 3.78
CA PHE A 142 26.53 -4.22 3.84
C PHE A 142 27.28 -4.77 2.63
N HIS A 143 26.70 -5.71 1.88
CA HIS A 143 27.28 -6.15 0.60
C HIS A 143 27.29 -5.03 -0.46
N TYR A 144 26.52 -3.96 -0.27
CA TYR A 144 26.39 -2.85 -1.23
C TYR A 144 26.91 -1.51 -0.69
N VAL A 145 27.41 -1.47 0.56
CA VAL A 145 28.09 -0.29 1.10
C VAL A 145 29.35 0.00 0.28
N GLY A 146 29.50 1.25 -0.18
CA GLY A 146 30.56 1.64 -1.12
C GLY A 146 30.16 1.53 -2.59
N ASP A 147 29.17 0.71 -2.93
CA ASP A 147 28.65 0.55 -4.29
C ASP A 147 27.43 1.45 -4.57
N VAL A 148 26.67 1.80 -3.52
CA VAL A 148 25.45 2.63 -3.61
C VAL A 148 25.66 3.96 -2.91
N ASP A 149 24.98 5.00 -3.41
CA ASP A 149 25.09 6.35 -2.84
C ASP A 149 24.17 6.55 -1.64
N ILE A 150 23.06 5.80 -1.55
CA ILE A 150 22.05 5.98 -0.49
C ILE A 150 21.17 4.74 -0.34
N PHE A 151 20.76 4.47 0.89
CA PHE A 151 19.77 3.44 1.24
C PHE A 151 18.42 4.08 1.49
N TYR A 152 17.39 3.66 0.71
CA TYR A 152 16.01 4.10 0.83
C TYR A 152 15.16 2.95 1.37
N ILE A 153 14.89 2.99 2.66
CA ILE A 153 14.31 1.90 3.44
C ILE A 153 12.83 2.19 3.70
N HIS A 154 12.00 1.15 3.64
CA HIS A 154 10.55 1.31 3.68
C HIS A 154 9.91 0.58 4.83
N ASP A 155 9.15 1.35 5.61
CA ASP A 155 8.13 0.93 6.56
C ASP A 155 8.64 0.35 7.90
N PHE A 156 7.71 0.17 8.84
CA PHE A 156 7.96 -0.18 10.25
C PHE A 156 8.65 -1.53 10.46
N GLN A 157 8.61 -2.41 9.48
CA GLN A 157 9.27 -3.71 9.56
C GLN A 157 10.81 -3.60 9.62
N LEU A 158 11.37 -2.51 9.15
CA LEU A 158 12.80 -2.31 8.92
C LEU A 158 13.42 -1.17 9.74
N ILE A 159 12.73 -0.69 10.78
CA ILE A 159 13.18 0.51 11.51
C ILE A 159 14.46 0.32 12.33
N GLN A 160 14.87 -0.92 12.62
CA GLN A 160 16.17 -1.13 13.30
C GLN A 160 17.35 -1.09 12.33
N THR A 161 17.14 -1.20 11.02
CA THR A 161 18.23 -1.18 10.03
C THR A 161 19.01 0.13 10.06
N GLY A 162 18.36 1.28 10.34
CA GLY A 162 19.05 2.56 10.44
C GLY A 162 20.14 2.59 11.51
N GLN A 163 19.83 2.07 12.71
CA GLN A 163 20.82 1.96 13.79
C GLN A 163 21.95 0.98 13.45
N LEU A 164 21.64 -0.09 12.70
CA LEU A 164 22.63 -1.10 12.32
C LEU A 164 23.53 -0.62 11.17
N ILE A 165 23.02 0.15 10.24
CA ILE A 165 23.80 0.82 9.19
C ILE A 165 24.72 1.86 9.84
N GLY A 166 24.19 2.63 10.78
CA GLY A 166 24.94 3.64 11.53
C GLY A 166 25.68 4.61 10.61
N ILE A 167 26.98 4.79 10.88
CA ILE A 167 27.86 5.69 10.12
C ILE A 167 28.40 5.08 8.81
N SER A 168 27.91 3.93 8.36
CA SER A 168 28.47 3.24 7.19
C SER A 168 28.00 3.83 5.87
N ALA A 169 26.78 4.38 5.83
CA ALA A 169 26.19 4.93 4.63
C ALA A 169 24.93 5.76 4.96
N PRO A 170 24.56 6.76 4.12
CA PRO A 170 23.35 7.53 4.31
C PRO A 170 22.08 6.68 4.12
N ALA A 171 21.14 6.84 5.04
CA ALA A 171 19.91 6.06 5.07
C ALA A 171 18.66 6.94 5.28
N VAL A 172 17.68 6.80 4.39
CA VAL A 172 16.36 7.42 4.50
C VAL A 172 15.31 6.36 4.77
N LEU A 173 14.45 6.58 5.77
CA LEU A 173 13.29 5.75 5.99
C LEU A 173 12.03 6.41 5.44
N ARG A 174 11.19 5.66 4.72
CA ARG A 174 9.83 6.06 4.41
C ARG A 174 8.82 5.24 5.19
N TRP A 175 8.06 5.91 6.05
CA TRP A 175 7.01 5.32 6.88
C TRP A 175 5.67 5.36 6.12
N HIS A 176 5.02 4.22 5.94
CA HIS A 176 3.81 4.10 5.12
C HIS A 176 2.50 3.91 5.89
N VAL A 177 2.59 3.48 7.15
CA VAL A 177 1.41 3.26 8.00
C VAL A 177 1.05 4.54 8.77
N PRO A 178 -0.13 4.64 9.39
CA PRO A 178 -0.46 5.82 10.18
C PRO A 178 0.57 6.06 11.29
N PHE A 179 0.99 7.30 11.49
CA PHE A 179 1.82 7.66 12.62
C PHE A 179 0.97 8.39 13.67
N ARG A 180 0.51 7.64 14.67
CA ARG A 180 -0.35 8.13 15.76
C ARG A 180 0.31 7.80 17.10
N PRO A 181 0.92 8.79 17.79
CA PRO A 181 1.60 8.56 19.06
C PRO A 181 0.72 7.88 20.11
N GLU A 182 -0.57 8.23 20.13
CA GLU A 182 -1.56 7.65 21.02
C GLU A 182 -1.76 6.14 20.84
N ASN A 183 -1.50 5.62 19.65
CA ASN A 183 -1.60 4.20 19.35
C ASN A 183 -0.33 3.42 19.69
N LEU A 184 0.82 4.09 19.79
CA LEU A 184 2.10 3.40 19.96
C LEU A 184 2.28 2.79 21.34
N GLY A 185 1.55 3.27 22.36
CA GLY A 185 1.59 2.70 23.71
C GLY A 185 3.01 2.56 24.24
N HIS A 186 3.34 1.37 24.73
CA HIS A 186 4.68 1.05 25.25
C HIS A 186 5.78 1.02 24.17
N LEU A 187 5.42 0.95 22.89
CA LEU A 187 6.36 0.96 21.76
C LEU A 187 6.83 2.37 21.38
N GLY A 188 6.20 3.44 21.86
CA GLY A 188 6.51 4.80 21.43
C GLY A 188 7.98 5.18 21.59
N GLY A 189 8.59 4.87 22.75
CA GLY A 189 10.02 5.10 22.98
C GLY A 189 10.94 4.24 22.10
N PHE A 190 10.54 3.00 21.82
CA PHE A 190 11.27 2.12 20.90
C PHE A 190 11.23 2.66 19.46
N VAL A 191 10.05 2.99 18.95
CA VAL A 191 9.87 3.54 17.60
C VAL A 191 10.67 4.82 17.43
N ARG A 192 10.55 5.79 18.36
CA ARG A 192 11.31 7.04 18.30
C ARG A 192 12.82 6.80 18.19
N ARG A 193 13.40 6.00 19.11
CA ARG A 193 14.83 5.70 19.08
C ARG A 193 15.28 4.99 17.79
N ALA A 194 14.44 4.11 17.25
CA ALA A 194 14.74 3.42 15.99
C ALA A 194 14.74 4.39 14.80
N LEU A 195 13.79 5.32 14.75
CA LEU A 195 13.71 6.34 13.70
C LEU A 195 14.88 7.34 13.78
N GLU A 196 15.38 7.65 14.98
CA GLU A 196 16.58 8.49 15.18
C GLU A 196 17.88 7.85 14.64
N GLY A 197 17.84 6.58 14.24
CA GLY A 197 18.95 5.91 13.56
C GLY A 197 19.03 6.15 12.06
N PHE A 198 18.09 6.88 11.49
CA PHE A 198 18.08 7.28 10.07
C PHE A 198 18.48 8.75 9.94
N ASP A 199 19.18 9.09 8.84
CA ASP A 199 19.56 10.48 8.55
C ASP A 199 18.34 11.32 8.19
N SER A 200 17.35 10.72 7.55
CA SER A 200 16.06 11.37 7.24
C SER A 200 14.89 10.39 7.34
N VAL A 201 13.74 10.89 7.78
CA VAL A 201 12.48 10.13 7.83
C VAL A 201 11.41 10.83 6.99
N ILE A 202 10.78 10.09 6.09
CA ILE A 202 9.65 10.56 5.28
C ILE A 202 8.37 9.96 5.82
N VAL A 203 7.36 10.78 6.10
CA VAL A 203 6.00 10.37 6.49
C VAL A 203 4.99 10.81 5.44
N SER A 204 3.80 10.17 5.44
CA SER A 204 2.83 10.32 4.35
C SER A 204 1.99 11.59 4.45
N THR A 205 1.63 12.05 5.64
CA THR A 205 0.66 13.14 5.86
C THR A 205 1.19 14.18 6.83
N LYS A 206 0.60 15.39 6.81
CA LYS A 206 0.91 16.42 7.80
C LYS A 206 0.59 15.94 9.21
N LYS A 207 -0.52 15.22 9.37
CA LYS A 207 -0.91 14.62 10.66
C LYS A 207 0.10 13.58 11.14
N ASP A 208 0.72 12.81 10.22
CA ASP A 208 1.79 11.89 10.57
C ASP A 208 3.06 12.63 11.01
N LEU A 209 3.42 13.74 10.32
CA LEU A 209 4.55 14.57 10.70
C LEU A 209 4.35 15.20 12.08
N GLU A 210 3.18 15.77 12.34
CA GLU A 210 2.82 16.28 13.67
C GLU A 210 2.89 15.18 14.73
N GLY A 211 2.40 13.98 14.42
CA GLY A 211 2.50 12.82 15.28
C GLY A 211 3.96 12.46 15.60
N LEU A 212 4.81 12.40 14.59
CA LEU A 212 6.23 12.12 14.75
C LEU A 212 6.91 13.15 15.67
N VAL A 213 6.69 14.44 15.43
CA VAL A 213 7.23 15.54 16.27
C VAL A 213 6.73 15.43 17.71
N LYS A 214 5.46 15.10 17.94
CA LYS A 214 4.89 14.91 19.30
C LYS A 214 5.55 13.79 20.09
N THR A 215 6.21 12.81 19.45
CA THR A 215 6.98 11.79 20.17
C THR A 215 8.31 12.30 20.72
N GLY A 216 8.69 13.54 20.40
CA GLY A 216 10.00 14.10 20.75
C GLY A 216 11.09 13.73 19.75
N TYR A 217 10.75 13.25 18.54
CA TYR A 217 11.70 13.02 17.46
C TYR A 217 12.42 14.32 17.08
N ARG A 218 13.76 14.26 16.94
CA ARG A 218 14.62 15.42 16.69
C ARG A 218 15.42 15.34 15.40
N GLY A 219 15.28 14.25 14.65
CA GLY A 219 15.96 14.07 13.36
C GLY A 219 15.31 14.85 12.22
N HIS A 220 15.86 14.73 11.02
CA HIS A 220 15.28 15.32 9.82
C HIS A 220 14.02 14.56 9.42
N ALA A 221 12.89 15.27 9.31
CA ALA A 221 11.61 14.69 8.94
C ALA A 221 10.96 15.46 7.80
N HIS A 222 10.46 14.73 6.80
CA HIS A 222 9.82 15.28 5.61
C HIS A 222 8.40 14.70 5.48
N GLN A 223 7.46 15.55 5.05
CA GLN A 223 6.12 15.07 4.68
C GLN A 223 6.01 15.03 3.16
N LEU A 224 5.85 13.83 2.60
CA LEU A 224 5.64 13.62 1.18
C LEU A 224 4.44 12.69 0.96
N TYR A 225 3.43 13.19 0.25
CA TYR A 225 2.26 12.37 -0.06
C TYR A 225 2.64 11.10 -0.84
N PRO A 226 1.97 9.98 -0.60
CA PRO A 226 1.95 8.85 -1.53
C PRO A 226 1.47 9.29 -2.92
N TYR A 227 1.90 8.57 -3.93
CA TYR A 227 1.69 8.91 -5.33
C TYR A 227 1.29 7.69 -6.14
N ILE A 228 0.76 7.96 -7.34
CA ILE A 228 0.41 6.97 -8.35
C ILE A 228 1.07 7.33 -9.68
N ASP A 229 1.28 6.31 -10.52
CA ASP A 229 1.71 6.51 -11.89
C ASP A 229 0.49 6.69 -12.80
N GLU A 230 0.35 7.86 -13.39
CA GLU A 230 -0.75 8.18 -14.30
C GLU A 230 -0.77 7.29 -15.55
N THR A 231 0.38 6.77 -15.97
CA THR A 231 0.48 5.92 -17.17
C THR A 231 -0.20 4.57 -17.00
N GLU A 232 -0.38 4.12 -15.76
CA GLU A 232 -1.12 2.90 -15.41
C GLU A 232 -2.65 3.08 -15.53
N TRP A 233 -3.13 4.33 -15.57
CA TRP A 233 -4.56 4.66 -15.54
C TRP A 233 -5.13 5.01 -16.92
N LYS A 234 -4.69 4.29 -17.95
CA LYS A 234 -5.26 4.39 -19.29
C LYS A 234 -6.73 4.00 -19.28
N ALA A 235 -7.53 4.67 -20.14
CA ALA A 235 -8.93 4.35 -20.28
C ALA A 235 -9.13 2.86 -20.63
N PRO A 236 -9.98 2.13 -19.89
CA PRO A 236 -10.26 0.73 -20.19
C PRO A 236 -11.00 0.58 -21.51
N SER A 237 -10.85 -0.57 -22.17
CA SER A 237 -11.56 -0.87 -23.41
C SER A 237 -13.10 -0.83 -23.22
N SER A 238 -13.83 -0.51 -24.29
CA SER A 238 -15.30 -0.56 -24.25
C SER A 238 -15.80 -1.97 -23.94
N ALA A 239 -15.11 -3.01 -24.44
CA ALA A 239 -15.41 -4.40 -24.17
C ALA A 239 -15.24 -4.74 -22.68
N ALA A 240 -14.13 -4.31 -22.04
CA ALA A 240 -13.91 -4.53 -20.60
C ALA A 240 -14.99 -3.84 -19.75
N LYS A 241 -15.39 -2.61 -20.10
CA LYS A 241 -16.47 -1.90 -19.41
C LYS A 241 -17.81 -2.63 -19.56
N ALA A 242 -18.15 -3.10 -20.77
CA ALA A 242 -19.37 -3.85 -21.01
C ALA A 242 -19.39 -5.17 -20.24
N ALA A 243 -18.32 -5.95 -20.32
CA ALA A 243 -18.18 -7.22 -19.61
C ALA A 243 -18.29 -7.04 -18.08
N LEU A 244 -17.63 -6.02 -17.52
CA LEU A 244 -17.75 -5.75 -16.08
C LEU A 244 -19.17 -5.29 -15.72
N ARG A 245 -19.80 -4.42 -16.51
CA ARG A 245 -21.18 -3.97 -16.30
C ARG A 245 -22.15 -5.15 -16.23
N GLU A 246 -22.04 -6.09 -17.16
CA GLU A 246 -22.82 -7.32 -17.20
C GLU A 246 -22.53 -8.20 -15.96
N ARG A 247 -21.26 -8.48 -15.69
CA ARG A 247 -20.81 -9.32 -14.56
C ARG A 247 -21.32 -8.82 -13.20
N ILE A 248 -21.35 -7.51 -12.99
CA ILE A 248 -21.86 -6.92 -11.74
C ILE A 248 -23.36 -6.62 -11.78
N GLY A 249 -24.04 -6.89 -12.89
CA GLY A 249 -25.47 -6.64 -13.07
C GLY A 249 -25.86 -5.16 -12.99
N LEU A 250 -24.97 -4.23 -13.40
CA LEU A 250 -25.23 -2.78 -13.34
C LEU A 250 -26.21 -2.37 -14.44
N LYS A 251 -27.43 -2.00 -14.06
CA LYS A 251 -28.50 -1.61 -14.98
C LYS A 251 -28.31 -0.17 -15.52
N PRO A 252 -28.88 0.14 -16.70
CA PRO A 252 -28.93 1.51 -17.18
C PRO A 252 -29.58 2.45 -16.13
N GLY A 253 -28.94 3.60 -15.90
CA GLY A 253 -29.42 4.59 -14.91
C GLY A 253 -29.08 4.28 -13.46
N GLU A 254 -28.55 3.09 -13.11
CA GLU A 254 -28.01 2.83 -11.78
C GLU A 254 -26.68 3.57 -11.56
N LYS A 255 -26.50 4.09 -10.37
CA LYS A 255 -25.24 4.68 -9.90
C LYS A 255 -24.38 3.61 -9.22
N LEU A 256 -23.07 3.61 -9.48
CA LEU A 256 -22.12 2.65 -8.91
C LEU A 256 -21.27 3.32 -7.84
N LEU A 257 -21.37 2.85 -6.61
CA LEU A 257 -20.45 3.16 -5.53
C LEU A 257 -19.34 2.11 -5.52
N LEU A 258 -18.08 2.52 -5.46
CA LEU A 258 -16.93 1.64 -5.56
C LEU A 258 -16.08 1.70 -4.28
N THR A 259 -15.74 0.54 -3.74
CA THR A 259 -14.69 0.39 -2.71
C THR A 259 -13.67 -0.63 -3.19
N VAL A 260 -12.40 -0.21 -3.28
CA VAL A 260 -11.27 -1.08 -3.62
C VAL A 260 -10.37 -1.20 -2.40
N ALA A 261 -10.40 -2.35 -1.74
CA ALA A 261 -9.61 -2.58 -0.53
C ALA A 261 -9.49 -4.07 -0.24
N ARG A 262 -8.43 -4.48 0.46
CA ARG A 262 -8.32 -5.84 1.03
C ARG A 262 -9.55 -6.14 1.89
N MET A 263 -9.95 -7.41 1.95
CA MET A 263 -11.00 -7.86 2.88
C MET A 263 -10.41 -7.93 4.29
N ASP A 264 -10.49 -6.82 5.00
CA ASP A 264 -9.97 -6.66 6.36
C ASP A 264 -10.92 -5.76 7.18
N PRO A 265 -11.22 -6.10 8.45
CA PRO A 265 -12.09 -5.30 9.31
C PRO A 265 -11.72 -3.82 9.42
N ILE A 266 -10.41 -3.50 9.37
CA ILE A 266 -9.92 -2.12 9.43
C ILE A 266 -10.35 -1.27 8.23
N LYS A 267 -10.65 -1.94 7.08
CA LYS A 267 -11.13 -1.29 5.86
C LYS A 267 -12.62 -0.98 5.92
N SER A 268 -13.33 -1.47 6.93
CA SER A 268 -14.72 -1.11 7.28
C SER A 268 -15.70 -1.14 6.11
N GLN A 269 -15.61 -2.14 5.23
CA GLN A 269 -16.56 -2.31 4.12
C GLN A 269 -18.00 -2.49 4.61
N ASP A 270 -18.19 -2.95 5.85
CA ASP A 270 -19.49 -3.05 6.52
C ASP A 270 -20.15 -1.67 6.70
N VAL A 271 -19.36 -0.60 6.92
CA VAL A 271 -19.87 0.78 6.97
C VAL A 271 -20.45 1.18 5.61
N ALA A 272 -19.78 0.85 4.50
CA ALA A 272 -20.31 1.11 3.16
C ALA A 272 -21.60 0.34 2.87
N ILE A 273 -21.69 -0.91 3.34
CA ILE A 273 -22.92 -1.72 3.22
C ILE A 273 -24.06 -1.09 4.03
N ARG A 274 -23.80 -0.69 5.30
CA ARG A 274 -24.82 -0.02 6.13
C ARG A 274 -25.25 1.32 5.52
N ALA A 275 -24.29 2.10 5.01
CA ALA A 275 -24.59 3.37 4.34
C ALA A 275 -25.53 3.16 3.14
N LEU A 276 -25.25 2.17 2.27
CA LEU A 276 -26.14 1.84 1.15
C LEU A 276 -27.58 1.50 1.65
N ALA A 277 -27.70 0.74 2.74
CA ALA A 277 -29.01 0.38 3.28
C ALA A 277 -29.83 1.59 3.77
N ARG A 278 -29.15 2.66 4.22
CA ARG A 278 -29.79 3.93 4.67
C ARG A 278 -30.24 4.84 3.52
N MET A 279 -29.67 4.68 2.32
CA MET A 279 -29.99 5.56 1.19
C MET A 279 -31.45 5.48 0.78
N LYS A 280 -32.15 6.62 0.68
CA LYS A 280 -33.56 6.70 0.24
C LYS A 280 -33.78 6.17 -1.17
N ASN A 281 -32.82 6.37 -2.07
CA ASN A 281 -32.87 5.92 -3.47
C ASN A 281 -32.03 4.66 -3.74
N ARG A 282 -31.78 3.83 -2.72
CA ARG A 282 -30.94 2.62 -2.83
C ARG A 282 -31.32 1.68 -3.96
N ALA A 283 -32.56 1.71 -4.42
CA ALA A 283 -33.01 0.91 -5.56
C ALA A 283 -32.26 1.22 -6.87
N LYS A 284 -31.76 2.47 -7.00
CA LYS A 284 -30.98 2.94 -8.17
C LYS A 284 -29.48 3.03 -7.89
N VAL A 285 -29.01 2.42 -6.81
CA VAL A 285 -27.61 2.45 -6.42
C VAL A 285 -27.10 1.02 -6.24
N ARG A 286 -25.89 0.74 -6.71
CA ARG A 286 -25.19 -0.51 -6.54
C ARG A 286 -23.84 -0.26 -5.86
N LEU A 287 -23.46 -1.12 -4.92
CA LEU A 287 -22.15 -1.10 -4.26
C LEU A 287 -21.28 -2.24 -4.80
N LEU A 288 -20.12 -1.88 -5.30
CA LEU A 288 -19.10 -2.84 -5.74
C LEU A 288 -17.93 -2.83 -4.77
N LEU A 289 -17.63 -3.99 -4.22
CA LEU A 289 -16.49 -4.25 -3.34
C LEU A 289 -15.47 -5.11 -4.10
N ILE A 290 -14.29 -4.54 -4.36
CA ILE A 290 -13.17 -5.22 -5.02
C ILE A 290 -12.07 -5.44 -4.00
N GLY A 291 -11.52 -6.65 -3.97
CA GLY A 291 -10.36 -7.04 -3.18
C GLY A 291 -10.50 -8.42 -2.58
N ASN A 292 -9.35 -8.96 -2.21
CA ASN A 292 -9.20 -10.25 -1.54
C ASN A 292 -8.61 -10.09 -0.15
N GLY A 293 -8.39 -11.20 0.53
CA GLY A 293 -7.67 -11.26 1.80
C GLY A 293 -6.23 -10.70 1.71
N SER A 294 -5.57 -10.60 2.83
CA SER A 294 -4.23 -10.04 2.93
C SER A 294 -3.20 -10.86 2.15
N PHE A 295 -2.40 -10.21 1.29
CA PHE A 295 -1.24 -10.80 0.62
C PHE A 295 -0.04 -10.99 1.55
N SER A 296 -0.09 -10.50 2.78
CA SER A 296 0.99 -10.64 3.76
C SER A 296 1.11 -12.04 4.36
N SER A 297 0.16 -12.92 4.09
CA SER A 297 0.33 -14.32 4.39
C SER A 297 1.27 -14.94 3.36
N SER A 298 2.50 -15.27 3.78
CA SER A 298 3.41 -16.15 3.08
C SER A 298 2.69 -17.35 2.47
N SER A 299 3.28 -17.94 1.42
CA SER A 299 2.86 -19.14 0.71
C SER A 299 2.38 -20.34 1.58
N ALA A 300 2.51 -20.27 2.89
CA ALA A 300 2.15 -21.27 3.88
C ALA A 300 0.74 -21.11 4.50
N GLY A 301 -0.22 -20.49 3.82
CA GLY A 301 -1.62 -20.51 4.29
C GLY A 301 -1.85 -19.84 5.65
N GLY A 302 -1.19 -18.72 5.91
CA GLY A 302 -1.26 -18.09 7.21
C GLY A 302 -2.61 -17.43 7.52
N LEU A 303 -2.80 -17.11 8.78
CA LEU A 303 -3.98 -16.50 9.43
C LEU A 303 -4.65 -15.34 8.63
N GLY A 304 -3.94 -14.69 7.73
CA GLY A 304 -4.47 -13.58 6.91
C GLY A 304 -5.49 -13.99 5.85
N ARG A 305 -5.45 -15.24 5.34
CA ARG A 305 -6.47 -15.74 4.40
C ARG A 305 -7.76 -16.03 5.14
N ASP A 306 -7.67 -16.67 6.30
CA ASP A 306 -8.83 -17.00 7.12
C ASP A 306 -9.53 -15.74 7.63
N LYS A 307 -8.75 -14.73 8.06
CA LYS A 307 -9.27 -13.42 8.47
C LYS A 307 -10.04 -12.73 7.34
N GLY A 308 -9.49 -12.72 6.12
CA GLY A 308 -10.16 -12.14 4.96
C GLY A 308 -11.43 -12.88 4.55
N ALA A 309 -11.43 -14.21 4.62
CA ALA A 309 -12.59 -15.05 4.34
C ALA A 309 -13.70 -14.84 5.37
N LEU A 310 -13.36 -14.86 6.66
CA LEU A 310 -14.29 -14.58 7.76
C LEU A 310 -14.89 -13.19 7.66
N TRP A 311 -14.07 -12.19 7.32
CA TRP A 311 -14.57 -10.83 7.12
C TRP A 311 -15.52 -10.75 5.92
N LYS A 312 -15.20 -11.36 4.80
CA LYS A 312 -16.09 -11.41 3.63
C LYS A 312 -17.42 -12.10 3.98
N GLU A 313 -17.38 -13.18 4.74
CA GLU A 313 -18.59 -13.85 5.21
C GLU A 313 -19.45 -12.94 6.11
N HIS A 314 -18.81 -12.20 7.02
CA HIS A 314 -19.47 -11.18 7.84
C HIS A 314 -20.16 -10.11 6.98
N LEU A 315 -19.50 -9.62 5.94
CA LEU A 315 -20.04 -8.62 5.02
C LEU A 315 -21.26 -9.15 4.25
N ILE A 316 -21.20 -10.40 3.76
CA ILE A 316 -22.31 -11.07 3.08
C ILE A 316 -23.52 -11.23 4.02
N LYS A 317 -23.29 -11.70 5.27
CA LYS A 317 -24.33 -11.79 6.30
C LYS A 317 -24.94 -10.42 6.61
N THR A 318 -24.13 -9.38 6.66
CA THR A 318 -24.58 -7.99 6.89
C THR A 318 -25.47 -7.49 5.76
N ALA A 319 -25.06 -7.68 4.49
CA ALA A 319 -25.89 -7.30 3.32
C ALA A 319 -27.22 -8.07 3.30
N LYS A 320 -27.21 -9.36 3.64
CA LYS A 320 -28.42 -10.21 3.75
C LYS A 320 -29.37 -9.69 4.83
N ARG A 321 -28.86 -9.43 6.03
CA ARG A 321 -29.65 -8.90 7.17
C ARG A 321 -30.31 -7.56 6.84
N LEU A 322 -29.61 -6.69 6.08
CA LEU A 322 -30.09 -5.38 5.67
C LEU A 322 -30.95 -5.44 4.39
N LYS A 323 -31.19 -6.61 3.81
CA LYS A 323 -32.02 -6.83 2.62
C LYS A 323 -31.54 -6.03 1.39
N ILE A 324 -30.21 -6.00 1.18
CA ILE A 324 -29.54 -5.31 0.05
C ILE A 324 -28.51 -6.21 -0.64
N SER A 325 -28.64 -7.53 -0.50
CA SER A 325 -27.74 -8.48 -1.16
C SER A 325 -27.76 -8.36 -2.69
N ASP A 326 -28.90 -8.01 -3.28
CA ASP A 326 -29.06 -7.78 -4.72
C ASP A 326 -28.38 -6.48 -5.20
N LYS A 327 -28.04 -5.58 -4.30
CA LYS A 327 -27.35 -4.29 -4.55
C LYS A 327 -25.87 -4.28 -4.16
N THR A 328 -25.40 -5.34 -3.51
CA THR A 328 -24.00 -5.43 -3.04
C THR A 328 -23.27 -6.53 -3.77
N VAL A 329 -22.24 -6.17 -4.52
CA VAL A 329 -21.43 -7.10 -5.32
C VAL A 329 -20.04 -7.25 -4.73
N PHE A 330 -19.62 -8.48 -4.51
CA PHE A 330 -18.28 -8.86 -4.05
C PHE A 330 -17.51 -9.47 -5.23
N LEU A 331 -16.68 -8.67 -5.90
CA LEU A 331 -15.97 -9.13 -7.09
C LEU A 331 -14.78 -10.05 -6.77
N GLY A 332 -14.20 -9.90 -5.58
CA GLY A 332 -12.98 -10.63 -5.21
C GLY A 332 -11.73 -10.06 -5.86
N TYR A 333 -10.87 -10.94 -6.38
CA TYR A 333 -9.72 -10.53 -7.19
C TYR A 333 -10.21 -9.99 -8.54
N ALA A 334 -9.65 -8.88 -8.96
CA ALA A 334 -9.87 -8.29 -10.26
C ALA A 334 -8.52 -8.00 -10.94
N SER A 335 -8.46 -8.18 -12.24
CA SER A 335 -7.31 -7.78 -13.06
C SER A 335 -7.15 -6.25 -13.08
N ALA A 336 -5.99 -5.76 -13.46
CA ALA A 336 -5.75 -4.31 -13.59
C ALA A 336 -6.76 -3.65 -14.56
N GLU A 337 -7.13 -4.33 -15.66
CA GLU A 337 -8.12 -3.82 -16.61
C GLU A 337 -9.53 -3.78 -16.00
N GLU A 338 -9.93 -4.79 -15.24
CA GLU A 338 -11.21 -4.80 -14.54
C GLU A 338 -11.27 -3.71 -13.45
N VAL A 339 -10.16 -3.46 -12.73
CA VAL A 339 -10.06 -2.37 -11.77
C VAL A 339 -10.23 -1.02 -12.47
N ARG A 340 -9.52 -0.78 -13.58
CA ARG A 340 -9.72 0.45 -14.39
C ARG A 340 -11.15 0.59 -14.91
N ALA A 341 -11.76 -0.52 -15.35
CA ALA A 341 -13.17 -0.52 -15.78
C ALA A 341 -14.11 -0.17 -14.62
N ALA A 342 -13.85 -0.68 -13.41
CA ALA A 342 -14.64 -0.37 -12.22
C ALA A 342 -14.56 1.12 -11.86
N TYR A 343 -13.36 1.71 -11.84
CA TYR A 343 -13.21 3.16 -11.63
C TYR A 343 -13.90 3.96 -12.74
N SER A 344 -13.76 3.56 -14.00
CA SER A 344 -14.45 4.22 -15.13
C SER A 344 -15.96 4.21 -14.98
N LEU A 345 -16.55 3.11 -14.53
CA LEU A 345 -18.00 2.93 -14.31
C LEU A 345 -18.51 3.55 -13.01
N ALA A 346 -17.63 3.79 -12.03
CA ALA A 346 -18.00 4.33 -10.74
C ALA A 346 -18.64 5.72 -10.85
N SER A 347 -19.63 5.97 -10.01
CA SER A 347 -20.23 7.29 -9.80
C SER A 347 -19.58 8.01 -8.63
N ALA A 348 -19.08 7.26 -7.64
CA ALA A 348 -18.25 7.77 -6.55
C ALA A 348 -17.38 6.64 -5.98
N VAL A 349 -16.22 7.01 -5.41
CA VAL A 349 -15.32 6.10 -4.69
C VAL A 349 -15.50 6.29 -3.19
N LEU A 350 -15.63 5.18 -2.47
CA LEU A 350 -15.78 5.18 -1.01
C LEU A 350 -14.54 4.61 -0.36
N LEU A 351 -13.96 5.33 0.61
CA LEU A 351 -12.89 4.85 1.46
C LEU A 351 -13.37 4.87 2.94
N PRO A 352 -14.04 3.79 3.39
CA PRO A 352 -14.63 3.76 4.72
C PRO A 352 -13.67 3.32 5.84
N SER A 353 -12.37 3.19 5.54
CA SER A 353 -11.36 2.67 6.47
C SER A 353 -11.43 3.35 7.85
N ARG A 354 -11.42 2.55 8.92
CA ARG A 354 -11.38 3.04 10.29
C ARG A 354 -10.11 3.84 10.56
N ILE A 355 -8.98 3.31 10.08
CA ILE A 355 -7.68 3.96 10.07
C ILE A 355 -6.91 3.50 8.84
N GLU A 356 -6.24 4.41 8.17
CA GLU A 356 -5.51 4.17 6.92
C GLU A 356 -4.29 5.09 6.87
N GLY A 357 -3.11 4.57 6.48
CA GLY A 357 -1.91 5.39 6.33
C GLY A 357 -2.14 6.57 5.39
N PHE A 358 -2.64 6.25 4.19
CA PHE A 358 -3.02 7.31 3.26
C PHE A 358 -4.35 7.01 2.56
N GLY A 359 -4.41 6.00 1.69
CA GLY A 359 -5.58 5.66 0.90
C GLY A 359 -5.43 6.02 -0.57
N ILE A 360 -4.46 5.40 -1.25
CA ILE A 360 -4.15 5.62 -2.68
C ILE A 360 -5.36 5.40 -3.59
N THR A 361 -6.34 4.57 -3.18
CA THR A 361 -7.57 4.31 -3.95
C THR A 361 -8.41 5.58 -4.19
N VAL A 362 -8.24 6.61 -3.37
CA VAL A 362 -8.86 7.92 -3.61
C VAL A 362 -8.14 8.65 -4.75
N LEU A 363 -6.81 8.57 -4.81
CA LEU A 363 -6.04 9.11 -5.94
C LEU A 363 -6.44 8.42 -7.25
N GLU A 364 -6.60 7.09 -7.20
CA GLU A 364 -7.08 6.27 -8.31
C GLU A 364 -8.49 6.68 -8.77
N GLY A 365 -9.36 7.04 -7.82
CA GLY A 365 -10.67 7.62 -8.11
C GLY A 365 -10.55 8.99 -8.78
N TRP A 366 -9.76 9.88 -8.22
CA TRP A 366 -9.60 11.24 -8.73
C TRP A 366 -8.96 11.31 -10.11
N ILE A 367 -7.96 10.45 -10.42
CA ILE A 367 -7.39 10.42 -11.77
C ILE A 367 -8.40 9.95 -12.82
N ASN A 368 -9.39 9.16 -12.38
CA ASN A 368 -10.54 8.75 -13.20
C ASN A 368 -11.72 9.74 -13.13
N LYS A 369 -11.51 10.94 -12.59
CA LYS A 369 -12.52 11.99 -12.44
C LYS A 369 -13.74 11.54 -11.62
N LYS A 370 -13.52 10.74 -10.58
CA LYS A 370 -14.59 10.28 -9.69
C LYS A 370 -14.52 11.01 -8.36
N PRO A 371 -15.66 11.54 -7.86
CA PRO A 371 -15.72 12.10 -6.53
C PRO A 371 -15.41 11.04 -5.48
N ALA A 372 -14.81 11.45 -4.37
CA ALA A 372 -14.47 10.55 -3.28
C ALA A 372 -15.27 10.88 -2.01
N VAL A 373 -15.66 9.83 -1.25
CA VAL A 373 -16.22 9.97 0.09
C VAL A 373 -15.34 9.20 1.05
N VAL A 374 -14.66 9.92 1.93
CA VAL A 374 -13.45 9.46 2.62
C VAL A 374 -13.63 9.55 4.14
N SER A 375 -13.31 8.47 4.84
CA SER A 375 -13.23 8.48 6.30
C SER A 375 -12.12 9.44 6.78
N GLU A 376 -12.39 10.24 7.80
CA GLU A 376 -11.40 11.10 8.47
C GLU A 376 -10.26 10.28 9.14
N GLY A 377 -10.45 8.97 9.28
CA GLY A 377 -9.42 8.04 9.71
C GLY A 377 -8.36 7.73 8.64
N ALA A 378 -8.59 8.10 7.38
CA ALA A 378 -7.65 7.92 6.29
C ALA A 378 -6.79 9.17 6.07
N GLY A 379 -5.48 9.00 5.84
CA GLY A 379 -4.55 10.11 5.65
C GLY A 379 -4.92 11.02 4.49
N VAL A 380 -5.43 10.47 3.39
CA VAL A 380 -5.85 11.24 2.21
C VAL A 380 -7.02 12.20 2.50
N SER A 381 -7.72 12.05 3.63
CA SER A 381 -8.79 12.96 4.03
C SER A 381 -8.32 14.41 4.14
N GLU A 382 -7.03 14.65 4.41
CA GLU A 382 -6.47 16.02 4.45
C GLU A 382 -6.41 16.71 3.08
N LEU A 383 -6.56 15.96 1.98
CA LEU A 383 -6.67 16.49 0.62
C LEU A 383 -8.12 16.68 0.16
N VAL A 384 -9.09 16.20 0.95
CA VAL A 384 -10.53 16.33 0.62
C VAL A 384 -11.04 17.69 1.05
N ILE A 385 -11.57 18.43 0.10
CA ILE A 385 -12.25 19.71 0.33
C ILE A 385 -13.74 19.48 0.13
N GLY A 386 -14.51 19.53 1.22
CA GLY A 386 -15.94 19.24 1.21
C GLY A 386 -16.73 20.10 0.21
N GLY A 387 -17.49 19.45 -0.68
CA GLY A 387 -18.24 20.10 -1.75
C GLY A 387 -17.39 20.55 -2.95
N SER A 388 -16.05 20.35 -2.92
CA SER A 388 -15.16 20.67 -4.04
C SER A 388 -14.68 19.44 -4.77
N ASN A 389 -14.00 18.49 -4.10
CA ASN A 389 -13.45 17.27 -4.71
C ASN A 389 -13.97 15.97 -4.07
N GLY A 390 -14.81 16.09 -3.04
CA GLY A 390 -15.37 14.97 -2.34
C GLY A 390 -16.03 15.38 -1.03
N TYR A 391 -16.22 14.43 -0.13
CA TYR A 391 -16.74 14.63 1.22
C TYR A 391 -15.97 13.75 2.22
N THR A 392 -15.91 14.21 3.48
CA THR A 392 -15.39 13.40 4.58
C THR A 392 -16.52 13.01 5.54
N PHE A 393 -16.29 11.96 6.31
CA PHE A 393 -17.18 11.49 7.37
C PHE A 393 -16.36 10.85 8.50
N LYS A 394 -16.94 10.79 9.73
CA LYS A 394 -16.27 10.20 10.89
C LYS A 394 -16.10 8.67 10.73
N PRO A 395 -14.99 8.07 11.20
CA PRO A 395 -14.80 6.61 11.13
C PRO A 395 -15.98 5.87 11.77
N GLY A 396 -16.56 4.91 11.03
CA GLY A 396 -17.69 4.10 11.49
C GLY A 396 -19.09 4.73 11.33
N ASP A 397 -19.16 6.00 10.94
CA ASP A 397 -20.41 6.73 10.71
C ASP A 397 -21.01 6.37 9.33
N ASP A 398 -21.94 5.42 9.34
CA ASP A 398 -22.62 4.96 8.13
C ASP A 398 -23.70 5.95 7.63
N GLU A 399 -24.20 6.84 8.49
CA GLU A 399 -25.12 7.91 8.11
C GLU A 399 -24.38 9.03 7.37
N GLY A 400 -23.28 9.53 7.93
CA GLY A 400 -22.43 10.52 7.28
C GLY A 400 -21.85 10.01 5.94
N LEU A 401 -21.49 8.72 5.85
CA LEU A 401 -21.10 8.12 4.58
C LEU A 401 -22.26 8.09 3.58
N ALA A 402 -23.47 7.73 4.00
CA ALA A 402 -24.65 7.72 3.14
C ALA A 402 -24.98 9.11 2.59
N GLU A 403 -24.96 10.14 3.43
CA GLU A 403 -25.17 11.52 3.03
C GLU A 403 -24.10 12.01 2.04
N GLY A 404 -22.82 11.80 2.37
CA GLY A 404 -21.70 12.16 1.51
C GLY A 404 -21.80 11.47 0.14
N ALA A 405 -22.14 10.18 0.11
CA ALA A 405 -22.31 9.42 -1.11
C ALA A 405 -23.51 9.91 -1.95
N LEU A 406 -24.65 10.24 -1.32
CA LEU A 406 -25.79 10.82 -2.02
C LEU A 406 -25.47 12.16 -2.66
N ARG A 407 -24.74 13.03 -1.97
CA ARG A 407 -24.25 14.30 -2.52
C ARG A 407 -23.26 14.07 -3.69
N ALA A 408 -22.34 13.13 -3.52
CA ALA A 408 -21.33 12.82 -4.53
C ALA A 408 -21.89 12.26 -5.84
N ILE A 409 -23.01 11.48 -5.79
CA ILE A 409 -23.64 10.92 -6.98
C ILE A 409 -24.83 11.78 -7.51
N GLY A 410 -25.14 12.88 -6.83
CA GLY A 410 -26.19 13.82 -7.20
C GLY A 410 -25.79 14.75 -8.35
N SER A 411 -26.63 15.78 -8.60
CA SER A 411 -26.31 16.85 -9.53
C SER A 411 -25.04 17.60 -9.06
N GLY A 412 -24.00 17.66 -9.91
CA GLY A 412 -22.71 18.25 -9.56
C GLY A 412 -21.61 17.25 -9.19
N GLY A 413 -21.90 15.96 -9.11
CA GLY A 413 -20.90 14.93 -8.83
C GLY A 413 -19.75 14.90 -9.84
N GLU A 414 -20.03 15.21 -11.12
CA GLU A 414 -19.00 15.32 -12.16
C GLU A 414 -18.00 16.44 -11.86
N HIS A 415 -18.50 17.60 -11.43
CA HIS A 415 -17.64 18.72 -11.02
C HIS A 415 -16.70 18.35 -9.86
N LEU A 416 -17.18 17.58 -8.88
CA LEU A 416 -16.35 17.07 -7.79
C LEU A 416 -15.22 16.16 -8.33
N GLY A 417 -15.53 15.33 -9.31
CA GLY A 417 -14.55 14.45 -9.96
C GLY A 417 -13.48 15.23 -10.74
N ASP A 418 -13.86 16.26 -11.47
CA ASP A 418 -12.92 17.13 -12.20
C ASP A 418 -11.99 17.87 -11.24
N ASN A 419 -12.50 18.41 -10.15
CA ASN A 419 -11.68 19.03 -9.11
C ASN A 419 -10.77 18.00 -8.39
N GLY A 420 -11.23 16.77 -8.21
CA GLY A 420 -10.40 15.66 -7.75
C GLY A 420 -9.23 15.41 -8.70
N ALA A 421 -9.47 15.42 -10.02
CA ALA A 421 -8.44 15.27 -11.03
C ALA A 421 -7.41 16.43 -11.03
N VAL A 422 -7.79 17.62 -10.60
CA VAL A 422 -6.83 18.71 -10.34
C VAL A 422 -6.04 18.43 -9.06
N THR A 423 -6.72 17.98 -8.01
CA THR A 423 -6.08 17.71 -6.71
C THR A 423 -5.01 16.63 -6.80
N VAL A 424 -5.28 15.53 -7.55
CA VAL A 424 -4.36 14.39 -7.65
C VAL A 424 -3.03 14.73 -8.32
N ARG A 425 -2.93 15.79 -9.10
CA ARG A 425 -1.69 16.18 -9.81
C ARG A 425 -0.46 16.25 -8.89
N ARG A 426 -0.62 16.76 -7.68
CA ARG A 426 0.44 16.79 -6.66
C ARG A 426 0.86 15.41 -6.13
N CYS A 427 0.09 14.38 -6.43
CA CYS A 427 0.31 12.99 -6.05
C CYS A 427 0.59 12.10 -7.28
N LEU A 428 1.06 12.68 -8.39
CA LEU A 428 1.55 11.91 -9.52
C LEU A 428 3.03 11.65 -9.37
N VAL A 429 3.48 10.49 -9.86
CA VAL A 429 4.88 10.07 -9.72
C VAL A 429 5.87 11.09 -10.31
N GLY A 430 5.48 11.79 -11.38
CA GLY A 430 6.30 12.81 -12.02
C GLY A 430 6.67 13.98 -11.10
N ASP A 431 5.73 14.46 -10.28
CA ASP A 431 6.00 15.52 -9.30
C ASP A 431 6.61 14.96 -8.01
N ALA A 432 6.04 13.86 -7.49
CA ALA A 432 6.55 13.21 -6.29
C ALA A 432 8.01 12.74 -6.41
N SER A 433 8.44 12.34 -7.62
CA SER A 433 9.84 11.96 -7.86
C SER A 433 10.83 13.10 -7.64
N LYS A 434 10.43 14.36 -7.92
CA LYS A 434 11.25 15.55 -7.69
C LYS A 434 11.46 15.77 -6.18
N ASP A 435 10.38 15.64 -5.41
CA ASP A 435 10.43 15.84 -3.96
C ASP A 435 11.25 14.72 -3.28
N VAL A 436 11.02 13.45 -3.68
CA VAL A 436 11.82 12.31 -3.17
C VAL A 436 13.29 12.49 -3.55
N ARG A 437 13.59 12.86 -4.79
CA ARG A 437 14.94 13.17 -5.26
C ARG A 437 15.60 14.21 -4.37
N ALA A 438 14.93 15.32 -4.07
CA ALA A 438 15.47 16.39 -3.24
C ALA A 438 15.88 15.87 -1.85
N VAL A 439 15.03 15.08 -1.21
CA VAL A 439 15.35 14.46 0.10
C VAL A 439 16.55 13.51 -0.01
N LEU A 440 16.62 12.68 -1.05
CA LEU A 440 17.74 11.75 -1.24
C LEU A 440 19.06 12.50 -1.48
N GLU A 441 19.04 13.57 -2.31
CA GLU A 441 20.22 14.41 -2.57
C GLU A 441 20.69 15.15 -1.32
N GLU A 442 19.77 15.77 -0.57
CA GLU A 442 20.07 16.47 0.69
C GLU A 442 20.69 15.52 1.71
N THR A 443 20.08 14.34 1.90
CA THR A 443 20.58 13.34 2.86
C THR A 443 21.96 12.83 2.46
N ALA A 444 22.19 12.50 1.18
CA ALA A 444 23.49 12.03 0.72
C ALA A 444 24.59 13.12 0.78
N ALA A 445 24.24 14.39 0.56
CA ALA A 445 25.18 15.51 0.67
C ALA A 445 25.55 15.81 2.13
N GLY A 446 24.61 15.73 3.05
CA GLY A 446 24.83 15.95 4.48
C GLY A 446 25.67 14.86 5.15
N TYR A 447 25.77 13.68 4.52
CA TYR A 447 26.58 12.57 5.01
C TYR A 447 28.07 12.69 4.63
N ARG A 448 28.42 13.38 3.55
CA ARG A 448 29.79 13.62 3.08
C ARG A 448 30.44 14.74 3.88
#